data_374ac0660c4d8ec6e407110b9f92176f
#
_entry.id   374ac0660c4d8ec6e407110b9f92176f
#
_cell.length_a   1.000
_cell.length_b   1.000
_cell.length_c   1.000
_cell.angle_alpha   90.00
_cell.angle_beta   90.00
_cell.angle_gamma   90.00
#
_symmetry.space_group_name_H-M   'P 1'
#
loop_
_entity.id
_entity.type
_entity.pdbx_description
1 polymer ?
#
loop_
_entity_poly.entity_id
_entity_poly.type
_entity_poly.pdbx_seq_one_letter_code
_entity_poly.pdbx_strand_id
1 'polypeptide(L)'
;SGVYIYSYAFDNQQAADEASMVINCLSGHNPRLPVYYDLEDNSIIANGRQTGIASRAQVFCNRISAAGYEPGIYANLNWFNNILTDSVFKSSSWDHWIAQYNSQCDYTGNYSFWQYKSNGKIPGINGNVDMNYAYVDVSLYHWQLIDSTWYYAASNGKAYTGWLFQSGTWYWLEP
;
A
#
# COMPACT_ATOMS: atom_id res chain seq x y z
N SER A 1 2.24 -8.83 3.43
CA SER A 1 1.11 -8.48 2.55
C SER A 1 0.70 -7.04 2.78
N GLY A 2 0.19 -6.38 1.75
CA GLY A 2 -0.53 -5.12 1.81
C GLY A 2 -1.97 -5.34 1.38
N VAL A 3 -2.78 -4.31 1.52
CA VAL A 3 -4.18 -4.31 1.09
C VAL A 3 -4.51 -3.01 0.36
N TYR A 4 -5.54 -3.02 -0.44
CA TYR A 4 -6.09 -1.82 -1.05
C TYR A 4 -7.61 -1.88 -1.08
N ILE A 5 -8.23 -0.73 -1.24
CA ILE A 5 -9.65 -0.59 -1.52
C ILE A 5 -9.84 0.30 -2.73
N TYR A 6 -10.55 -0.19 -3.73
CA TYR A 6 -11.00 0.59 -4.89
C TYR A 6 -12.11 1.54 -4.45
N SER A 7 -11.88 2.84 -4.55
CA SER A 7 -12.78 3.84 -4.01
C SER A 7 -13.91 4.21 -4.95
N TYR A 8 -15.12 4.24 -4.40
CA TYR A 8 -16.31 4.84 -5.02
C TYR A 8 -16.86 6.02 -4.21
N ALA A 9 -16.11 6.52 -3.23
CA ALA A 9 -16.56 7.59 -2.35
C ALA A 9 -16.79 8.91 -3.09
N PHE A 10 -17.97 9.49 -2.98
CA PHE A 10 -18.34 10.79 -3.54
C PHE A 10 -18.18 11.92 -2.53
N ASP A 11 -18.16 11.61 -1.24
CA ASP A 11 -18.07 12.55 -0.14
C ASP A 11 -17.23 11.99 1.02
N ASN A 12 -17.02 12.80 2.03
CA ASN A 12 -16.20 12.46 3.19
C ASN A 12 -16.81 11.36 4.05
N GLN A 13 -18.15 11.24 4.09
CA GLN A 13 -18.81 10.19 4.88
C GLN A 13 -18.54 8.83 4.24
N GLN A 14 -18.68 8.73 2.93
CA GLN A 14 -18.40 7.49 2.21
C GLN A 14 -16.92 7.09 2.30
N ALA A 15 -16.00 8.05 2.21
CA ALA A 15 -14.58 7.78 2.43
C ALA A 15 -14.30 7.26 3.86
N ALA A 16 -15.02 7.79 4.85
CA ALA A 16 -14.95 7.31 6.22
C ALA A 16 -15.52 5.89 6.38
N ASP A 17 -16.58 5.57 5.65
CA ASP A 17 -17.21 4.24 5.66
C ASP A 17 -16.31 3.21 4.98
N GLU A 18 -15.67 3.56 3.85
CA GLU A 18 -14.65 2.75 3.18
C GLU A 18 -13.47 2.46 4.12
N ALA A 19 -12.95 3.47 4.82
CA ALA A 19 -11.89 3.26 5.81
C ALA A 19 -12.32 2.33 6.94
N SER A 20 -13.53 2.51 7.46
CA SER A 20 -14.09 1.67 8.54
C SER A 20 -14.26 0.22 8.10
N MET A 21 -14.69 0.00 6.85
CA MET A 21 -14.79 -1.34 6.26
C MET A 21 -13.42 -2.02 6.21
N VAL A 22 -12.39 -1.33 5.72
CA VAL A 22 -11.02 -1.86 5.66
C VAL A 22 -10.49 -2.19 7.05
N ILE A 23 -10.65 -1.28 8.01
CA ILE A 23 -10.21 -1.48 9.40
C ILE A 23 -10.88 -2.73 10.01
N ASN A 24 -12.19 -2.90 9.78
CA ASN A 24 -12.92 -4.08 10.25
C ASN A 24 -12.41 -5.38 9.60
N CYS A 25 -12.13 -5.37 8.30
CA CYS A 25 -11.56 -6.52 7.59
C CYS A 25 -10.15 -6.85 8.08
N LEU A 26 -9.39 -5.86 8.54
CA LEU A 26 -8.05 -6.03 9.07
C LEU A 26 -8.02 -6.43 10.55
N SER A 27 -9.16 -6.56 11.21
CA SER A 27 -9.21 -6.97 12.61
C SER A 27 -8.51 -8.32 12.81
N GLY A 28 -7.51 -8.35 13.70
CA GLY A 28 -6.68 -9.53 13.93
C GLY A 28 -5.59 -9.77 12.87
N HIS A 29 -5.45 -8.89 11.88
CA HIS A 29 -4.41 -8.93 10.87
C HIS A 29 -3.48 -7.73 10.99
N ASN A 30 -2.20 -7.94 10.69
CA ASN A 30 -1.20 -6.87 10.68
C ASN A 30 -0.52 -6.84 9.30
N PRO A 31 -1.08 -6.11 8.32
CA PRO A 31 -0.43 -5.93 7.03
C PRO A 31 0.90 -5.19 7.23
N ARG A 32 1.95 -5.64 6.57
CA ARG A 32 3.30 -5.05 6.70
C ARG A 32 3.59 -4.01 5.62
N LEU A 33 2.70 -3.88 4.67
CA LEU A 33 2.72 -2.85 3.63
C LEU A 33 1.53 -1.92 3.87
N PRO A 34 1.57 -0.71 3.33
CA PRO A 34 0.51 0.25 3.50
C PRO A 34 -0.87 -0.26 3.08
N VAL A 35 -1.88 0.38 3.62
CA VAL A 35 -3.27 0.27 3.18
C VAL A 35 -3.49 1.33 2.10
N TYR A 36 -3.63 0.89 0.87
CA TYR A 36 -3.75 1.81 -0.26
C TYR A 36 -5.19 2.17 -0.55
N TYR A 37 -5.43 3.48 -0.67
CA TYR A 37 -6.65 4.05 -1.20
C TYR A 37 -6.50 4.16 -2.70
N ASP A 38 -7.23 3.33 -3.44
CA ASP A 38 -7.16 3.23 -4.89
C ASP A 38 -8.10 4.26 -5.51
N LEU A 39 -7.52 5.31 -6.08
CA LEU A 39 -8.18 6.47 -6.63
C LEU A 39 -8.02 6.50 -8.15
N GLU A 40 -8.92 5.84 -8.88
CA GLU A 40 -8.86 5.81 -10.34
C GLU A 40 -10.23 5.81 -11.03
N ASP A 41 -11.31 5.71 -10.27
CA ASP A 41 -12.66 5.73 -10.84
C ASP A 41 -13.10 7.15 -11.22
N ASN A 42 -13.40 7.36 -12.51
CA ASN A 42 -13.83 8.68 -13.00
C ASN A 42 -15.14 9.16 -12.38
N SER A 43 -15.97 8.29 -11.83
CA SER A 43 -17.22 8.70 -11.20
C SER A 43 -16.99 9.53 -9.93
N ILE A 44 -15.89 9.27 -9.20
CA ILE A 44 -15.58 10.00 -7.96
C ILE A 44 -15.10 11.43 -8.20
N ILE A 45 -14.73 11.78 -9.43
CA ILE A 45 -14.33 13.14 -9.83
C ILE A 45 -15.37 13.82 -10.74
N ALA A 46 -16.36 13.09 -11.21
CA ALA A 46 -17.42 13.61 -12.09
C ALA A 46 -18.27 14.69 -11.39
N ASN A 47 -18.95 15.52 -12.17
CA ASN A 47 -19.89 16.53 -11.67
C ASN A 47 -19.27 17.51 -10.66
N GLY A 48 -18.01 17.91 -10.85
CA GLY A 48 -17.29 18.86 -9.98
C GLY A 48 -16.75 18.25 -8.67
N ARG A 49 -16.86 16.95 -8.47
CA ARG A 49 -16.38 16.26 -7.26
C ARG A 49 -14.85 16.21 -7.14
N GLN A 50 -14.12 16.54 -8.21
CA GLN A 50 -12.65 16.57 -8.17
C GLN A 50 -12.13 17.49 -7.06
N THR A 51 -12.78 18.64 -6.81
CA THR A 51 -12.37 19.59 -5.77
C THR A 51 -12.38 19.00 -4.36
N GLY A 52 -13.18 17.96 -4.10
CA GLY A 52 -13.27 17.29 -2.81
C GLY A 52 -12.35 16.08 -2.65
N ILE A 53 -11.56 15.71 -3.67
CA ILE A 53 -10.79 14.45 -3.62
C ILE A 53 -9.71 14.46 -2.54
N ALA A 54 -9.06 15.61 -2.33
CA ALA A 54 -8.06 15.76 -1.27
C ALA A 54 -8.67 15.56 0.12
N SER A 55 -9.84 16.14 0.38
CA SER A 55 -10.55 15.98 1.65
C SER A 55 -10.96 14.52 1.91
N ARG A 56 -11.47 13.82 0.89
CA ARG A 56 -11.83 12.40 1.00
C ARG A 56 -10.61 11.52 1.29
N ALA A 57 -9.51 11.76 0.57
CA ALA A 57 -8.26 11.06 0.80
C ALA A 57 -7.73 11.30 2.23
N GLN A 58 -7.81 12.55 2.74
CA GLN A 58 -7.43 12.86 4.12
C GLN A 58 -8.30 12.11 5.14
N VAL A 59 -9.61 12.06 4.92
CA VAL A 59 -10.53 11.34 5.82
C VAL A 59 -10.17 9.86 5.87
N PHE A 60 -9.98 9.23 4.72
CA PHE A 60 -9.58 7.83 4.65
C PHE A 60 -8.23 7.60 5.32
N CYS A 61 -7.17 8.29 4.87
CA CYS A 61 -5.81 8.07 5.34
C CYS A 61 -5.65 8.37 6.85
N ASN A 62 -6.31 9.42 7.36
CA ASN A 62 -6.27 9.73 8.79
C ASN A 62 -6.92 8.64 9.64
N ARG A 63 -8.01 8.02 9.18
CA ARG A 63 -8.65 6.91 9.87
C ARG A 63 -7.79 5.65 9.86
N ILE A 64 -7.16 5.34 8.74
CA ILE A 64 -6.21 4.23 8.60
C ILE A 64 -5.03 4.42 9.57
N SER A 65 -4.44 5.64 9.59
CA SER A 65 -3.36 5.97 10.54
C SER A 65 -3.80 5.88 11.99
N ALA A 66 -4.98 6.39 12.33
CA ALA A 66 -5.51 6.33 13.69
C ALA A 66 -5.77 4.90 14.17
N ALA A 67 -6.00 3.97 13.24
CA ALA A 67 -6.13 2.54 13.53
C ALA A 67 -4.79 1.81 13.62
N GLY A 68 -3.66 2.51 13.44
CA GLY A 68 -2.30 1.96 13.55
C GLY A 68 -1.73 1.36 12.27
N TYR A 69 -2.35 1.63 11.12
CA TYR A 69 -1.87 1.18 9.81
C TYR A 69 -1.23 2.34 9.04
N GLU A 70 -0.28 2.02 8.16
CA GLU A 70 0.30 2.99 7.25
C GLU A 70 -0.65 3.23 6.07
N PRO A 71 -1.05 4.48 5.76
CA PRO A 71 -1.86 4.78 4.60
C PRO A 71 -1.02 4.98 3.36
N GLY A 72 -1.59 4.66 2.21
CA GLY A 72 -1.00 4.95 0.91
C GLY A 72 -2.06 5.33 -0.12
N ILE A 73 -1.62 5.89 -1.24
CA ILE A 73 -2.46 6.23 -2.39
C ILE A 73 -1.97 5.41 -3.58
N TYR A 74 -2.90 4.69 -4.22
CA TYR A 74 -2.70 4.12 -5.54
C TYR A 74 -3.49 4.93 -6.56
N ALA A 75 -2.82 5.25 -7.65
CA ALA A 75 -3.44 5.83 -8.84
C ALA A 75 -2.53 5.67 -10.06
N ASN A 76 -3.06 5.89 -11.26
CA ASN A 76 -2.22 5.98 -12.44
C ASN A 76 -1.50 7.34 -12.53
N LEU A 77 -0.44 7.38 -13.35
CA LEU A 77 0.40 8.58 -13.54
C LEU A 77 -0.41 9.83 -13.92
N ASN A 78 -1.43 9.68 -14.76
CA ASN A 78 -2.26 10.83 -15.17
C ASN A 78 -3.02 11.41 -13.97
N TRP A 79 -3.53 10.58 -13.08
CA TRP A 79 -4.20 11.04 -11.87
C TRP A 79 -3.24 11.79 -10.95
N PHE A 80 -2.05 11.25 -10.68
CA PHE A 80 -1.05 11.94 -9.85
C PHE A 80 -0.63 13.29 -10.43
N ASN A 81 -0.51 13.39 -11.76
CA ASN A 81 -0.06 14.63 -12.40
C ASN A 81 -1.17 15.67 -12.58
N ASN A 82 -2.44 15.26 -12.73
CA ASN A 82 -3.50 16.16 -13.19
C ASN A 82 -4.73 16.22 -12.25
N ILE A 83 -4.93 15.24 -11.38
CA ILE A 83 -6.10 15.13 -10.50
C ILE A 83 -5.70 15.27 -9.02
N LEU A 84 -4.70 14.52 -8.59
CA LEU A 84 -4.21 14.48 -7.21
C LEU A 84 -3.13 15.56 -6.98
N THR A 85 -3.45 16.81 -7.36
CA THR A 85 -2.49 17.92 -7.40
C THR A 85 -2.42 18.72 -6.10
N ASP A 86 -3.34 18.50 -5.17
CA ASP A 86 -3.31 19.14 -3.86
C ASP A 86 -2.04 18.78 -3.07
N SER A 87 -1.59 19.71 -2.25
CA SER A 87 -0.37 19.54 -1.45
C SER A 87 -0.40 18.33 -0.52
N VAL A 88 -1.58 17.88 -0.10
CA VAL A 88 -1.74 16.71 0.76
C VAL A 88 -1.22 15.43 0.11
N PHE A 89 -1.33 15.30 -1.21
CA PHE A 89 -0.78 14.17 -1.97
C PHE A 89 0.74 14.24 -2.18
N LYS A 90 1.37 15.34 -1.77
CA LYS A 90 2.83 15.52 -1.79
C LYS A 90 3.45 15.32 -0.41
N SER A 91 2.62 15.07 0.59
CA SER A 91 3.06 14.81 1.96
C SER A 91 3.83 13.48 2.01
N SER A 92 4.90 13.45 2.80
CA SER A 92 5.64 12.20 3.08
C SER A 92 4.90 11.25 4.04
N SER A 93 3.70 11.63 4.51
CA SER A 93 2.90 10.83 5.44
C SER A 93 2.11 9.71 4.76
N TRP A 94 1.98 9.75 3.44
CA TRP A 94 1.27 8.73 2.67
C TRP A 94 2.21 8.13 1.64
N ASP A 95 2.23 6.82 1.59
CA ASP A 95 2.99 6.12 0.57
C ASP A 95 2.30 6.19 -0.80
N HIS A 96 3.08 6.12 -1.88
CA HIS A 96 2.53 6.15 -3.23
C HIS A 96 2.83 4.85 -3.99
N TRP A 97 1.82 4.37 -4.67
CA TRP A 97 1.90 3.27 -5.62
C TRP A 97 1.41 3.76 -6.98
N ILE A 98 2.32 3.87 -7.93
CA ILE A 98 2.05 4.46 -9.24
C ILE A 98 1.75 3.38 -10.26
N ALA A 99 0.67 3.52 -11.02
CA ALA A 99 0.42 2.72 -12.21
C ALA A 99 0.81 3.48 -13.47
N GLN A 100 1.76 2.92 -14.21
CA GLN A 100 2.15 3.39 -15.53
C GLN A 100 2.75 2.23 -16.30
N TYR A 101 2.08 1.79 -17.37
CA TYR A 101 2.53 0.66 -18.18
C TYR A 101 3.56 1.15 -19.21
N ASN A 102 4.82 1.15 -18.80
CA ASN A 102 5.94 1.68 -19.57
C ASN A 102 7.24 0.91 -19.21
N SER A 103 8.35 1.25 -19.89
CA SER A 103 9.69 0.73 -19.59
C SER A 103 10.36 1.44 -18.40
N GLN A 104 9.86 2.62 -18.01
CA GLN A 104 10.30 3.38 -16.84
C GLN A 104 9.10 4.10 -16.23
N CYS A 105 9.22 4.46 -14.96
CA CYS A 105 8.24 5.31 -14.28
C CYS A 105 8.61 6.77 -14.49
N ASP A 106 7.68 7.56 -15.06
CA ASP A 106 7.89 8.97 -15.32
C ASP A 106 7.36 9.88 -14.18
N TYR A 107 6.88 9.29 -13.08
CA TYR A 107 6.48 10.07 -11.91
C TYR A 107 7.71 10.61 -11.19
N THR A 108 7.70 11.92 -10.92
CA THR A 108 8.86 12.62 -10.33
C THR A 108 8.78 12.78 -8.81
N GLY A 109 7.64 12.41 -8.19
CA GLY A 109 7.51 12.38 -6.73
C GLY A 109 8.07 11.12 -6.11
N ASN A 110 8.03 11.02 -4.78
CA ASN A 110 8.41 9.81 -4.06
C ASN A 110 7.33 8.74 -4.22
N TYR A 111 7.73 7.50 -4.39
CA TYR A 111 6.85 6.33 -4.43
C TYR A 111 7.60 5.07 -4.01
N SER A 112 6.88 4.13 -3.44
CA SER A 112 7.42 2.84 -3.01
C SER A 112 7.17 1.72 -4.01
N PHE A 113 6.10 1.84 -4.82
CA PHE A 113 5.72 0.82 -5.77
C PHE A 113 5.38 1.43 -7.13
N TRP A 114 5.75 0.69 -8.17
CA TRP A 114 5.40 1.00 -9.55
C TRP A 114 4.80 -0.23 -10.22
N GLN A 115 3.49 -0.16 -10.55
CA GLN A 115 2.81 -1.13 -11.38
C GLN A 115 3.13 -0.83 -12.86
N TYR A 116 4.01 -1.64 -13.42
CA TYR A 116 4.54 -1.41 -14.76
C TYR A 116 3.83 -2.21 -15.84
N LYS A 117 2.94 -3.14 -15.45
CA LYS A 117 2.30 -4.07 -16.38
C LYS A 117 1.07 -4.71 -15.74
N SER A 118 0.00 -4.93 -16.55
CA SER A 118 -1.24 -5.60 -16.11
C SER A 118 -1.52 -6.93 -16.82
N ASN A 119 -0.58 -7.40 -17.63
CA ASN A 119 -0.74 -8.64 -18.39
C ASN A 119 0.41 -9.63 -18.16
N GLY A 120 0.98 -9.62 -16.98
CA GLY A 120 2.01 -10.57 -16.55
C GLY A 120 1.48 -12.00 -16.50
N LYS A 121 2.39 -12.96 -16.54
CA LYS A 121 2.09 -14.38 -16.40
C LYS A 121 2.96 -14.98 -15.32
N ILE A 122 2.33 -15.66 -14.38
CA ILE A 122 2.99 -16.34 -13.27
C ILE A 122 2.62 -17.83 -13.35
N PRO A 123 3.58 -18.74 -13.28
CA PRO A 123 3.29 -20.17 -13.22
C PRO A 123 2.34 -20.52 -12.08
N GLY A 124 1.28 -21.29 -12.38
CA GLY A 124 0.26 -21.67 -11.40
C GLY A 124 -0.91 -20.69 -11.28
N ILE A 125 -0.88 -19.53 -11.94
CA ILE A 125 -1.99 -18.58 -11.97
C ILE A 125 -2.59 -18.53 -13.38
N ASN A 126 -3.89 -18.83 -13.49
CA ASN A 126 -4.64 -18.68 -14.73
C ASN A 126 -5.05 -17.21 -14.91
N GLY A 127 -4.77 -16.66 -16.09
CA GLY A 127 -5.09 -15.27 -16.41
C GLY A 127 -3.88 -14.34 -16.38
N ASN A 128 -4.15 -13.05 -16.37
CA ASN A 128 -3.15 -12.00 -16.26
C ASN A 128 -2.99 -11.60 -14.80
N VAL A 129 -1.81 -11.12 -14.46
CA VAL A 129 -1.51 -10.52 -13.15
C VAL A 129 -0.82 -9.18 -13.33
N ASP A 130 -1.05 -8.28 -12.39
CA ASP A 130 -0.35 -7.02 -12.31
C ASP A 130 1.07 -7.25 -11.81
N MET A 131 2.02 -6.60 -12.50
CA MET A 131 3.43 -6.73 -12.18
C MET A 131 3.95 -5.40 -11.63
N ASN A 132 4.70 -5.50 -10.53
CA ASN A 132 5.15 -4.33 -9.81
C ASN A 132 6.65 -4.40 -9.53
N TYR A 133 7.31 -3.23 -9.55
CA TYR A 133 8.58 -3.03 -8.89
C TYR A 133 8.33 -2.44 -7.50
N ALA A 134 9.07 -2.94 -6.51
CA ALA A 134 9.12 -2.39 -5.17
C ALA A 134 10.47 -1.69 -4.98
N TYR A 135 10.43 -0.43 -4.58
CA TYR A 135 11.62 0.38 -4.28
C TYR A 135 11.87 0.51 -2.78
N VAL A 136 11.03 -0.14 -1.99
CA VAL A 136 11.19 -0.32 -0.54
C VAL A 136 11.57 -1.76 -0.25
N ASP A 137 12.17 -1.97 0.91
CA ASP A 137 12.47 -3.32 1.37
C ASP A 137 11.17 -4.05 1.71
N VAL A 138 10.63 -4.74 0.73
CA VAL A 138 9.49 -5.67 0.88
C VAL A 138 9.92 -7.02 1.43
N SER A 139 11.20 -7.19 1.72
CA SER A 139 11.73 -8.39 2.34
C SER A 139 11.09 -8.54 3.70
N LEU A 140 10.01 -9.26 3.70
CA LEU A 140 9.30 -9.63 4.90
C LEU A 140 10.26 -10.48 5.72
N TYR A 141 10.61 -10.00 6.90
CA TYR A 141 11.26 -10.86 7.86
C TYR A 141 10.40 -12.11 8.02
N HIS A 142 11.00 -13.26 7.80
CA HIS A 142 10.36 -14.56 7.95
C HIS A 142 11.37 -15.55 8.54
N TRP A 143 10.85 -16.64 9.09
CA TRP A 143 11.71 -17.67 9.60
C TRP A 143 12.48 -18.35 8.46
N GLN A 144 13.80 -18.37 8.57
CA GLN A 144 14.73 -19.04 7.66
C GLN A 144 15.59 -20.00 8.44
N LEU A 145 15.76 -21.21 7.95
CA LEU A 145 16.70 -22.18 8.48
C LEU A 145 18.00 -22.08 7.68
N ILE A 146 19.06 -21.60 8.31
CA ILE A 146 20.39 -21.44 7.69
C ILE A 146 21.38 -22.20 8.57
N ASP A 147 22.11 -23.14 8.00
CA ASP A 147 23.10 -23.99 8.71
C ASP A 147 22.56 -24.60 10.02
N SER A 148 21.35 -25.14 9.94
CA SER A 148 20.63 -25.75 11.09
C SER A 148 20.23 -24.76 12.21
N THR A 149 20.34 -23.46 12.00
CA THR A 149 19.91 -22.40 12.92
C THR A 149 18.73 -21.62 12.33
N TRP A 150 17.72 -21.36 13.18
CA TRP A 150 16.57 -20.56 12.78
C TRP A 150 16.84 -19.07 12.97
N TYR A 151 16.68 -18.30 11.92
CA TYR A 151 16.73 -16.85 11.90
C TYR A 151 15.37 -16.28 11.50
N TYR A 152 15.01 -15.14 12.10
CA TYR A 152 13.93 -14.30 11.61
C TYR A 152 14.56 -13.22 10.74
N ALA A 153 14.72 -13.50 9.47
CA ALA A 153 15.53 -12.71 8.57
C ALA A 153 14.75 -12.30 7.31
N ALA A 154 15.12 -11.15 6.78
CA ALA A 154 14.69 -10.70 5.48
C ALA A 154 15.43 -11.45 4.36
N SER A 155 14.85 -11.47 3.15
CA SER A 155 15.42 -12.17 1.99
C SER A 155 16.80 -11.64 1.56
N ASN A 156 17.14 -10.40 1.95
CA ASN A 156 18.47 -9.81 1.74
C ASN A 156 19.52 -10.26 2.78
N GLY A 157 19.16 -11.20 3.67
CA GLY A 157 20.04 -11.72 4.72
C GLY A 157 20.11 -10.86 5.99
N LYS A 158 19.39 -9.73 6.05
CA LYS A 158 19.32 -8.92 7.27
C LYS A 158 18.50 -9.65 8.33
N ALA A 159 19.14 -10.07 9.42
CA ALA A 159 18.49 -10.70 10.55
C ALA A 159 17.80 -9.68 11.46
N TYR A 160 16.64 -10.04 11.99
CA TYR A 160 16.03 -9.35 13.11
C TYR A 160 16.70 -9.78 14.41
N THR A 161 16.97 -8.85 15.29
CA THR A 161 17.56 -9.14 16.60
C THR A 161 16.73 -8.52 17.71
N GLY A 162 16.75 -9.13 18.89
CA GLY A 162 15.98 -8.67 20.04
C GLY A 162 14.67 -9.42 20.22
N TRP A 163 13.73 -8.83 20.97
CA TRP A 163 12.45 -9.45 21.25
C TRP A 163 11.51 -9.39 20.05
N LEU A 164 11.01 -10.55 19.62
CA LEU A 164 9.99 -10.71 18.58
C LEU A 164 8.74 -11.34 19.18
N PHE A 165 7.59 -10.69 19.03
CA PHE A 165 6.30 -11.30 19.33
C PHE A 165 5.62 -11.71 18.03
N GLN A 166 5.39 -13.02 17.86
CA GLN A 166 4.75 -13.54 16.67
C GLN A 166 3.82 -14.70 17.00
N SER A 167 2.62 -14.67 16.46
CA SER A 167 1.62 -15.75 16.63
C SER A 167 1.36 -16.12 18.10
N GLY A 168 1.32 -15.11 19.00
CA GLY A 168 1.05 -15.33 20.43
C GLY A 168 2.27 -15.76 21.25
N THR A 169 3.46 -15.85 20.65
CA THR A 169 4.68 -16.29 21.32
C THR A 169 5.78 -15.24 21.26
N TRP A 170 6.51 -15.07 22.35
CA TRP A 170 7.72 -14.24 22.41
C TRP A 170 8.96 -15.08 22.09
N TYR A 171 9.80 -14.53 21.22
CA TYR A 171 11.11 -15.06 20.85
C TYR A 171 12.18 -14.04 21.18
N TRP A 172 13.31 -14.50 21.69
CA TRP A 172 14.52 -13.69 21.78
C TRP A 172 15.47 -14.11 20.67
N LEU A 173 15.85 -13.18 19.82
CA LEU A 173 16.76 -13.39 18.69
C LEU A 173 18.09 -12.71 18.99
N GLU A 174 19.13 -13.52 19.10
CA GLU A 174 20.47 -13.02 19.41
C GLU A 174 21.02 -12.14 18.27
N PRO A 175 21.86 -11.12 18.62
CA PRO A 175 22.49 -10.26 17.62
C PRO A 175 23.45 -11.00 16.69
#